data_1cbfb79f7c682b2ca5452973651cff1a
#
_entry.id   1cbfb79f7c682b2ca5452973651cff1a
#
_cell.length_a   1.000
_cell.length_b   1.000
_cell.length_c   1.000
_cell.angle_alpha   90.00
_cell.angle_beta   90.00
_cell.angle_gamma   90.00
#
_symmetry.space_group_name_H-M   'P 1'
#
loop_
_entity.id
_entity.type
_entity.pdbx_description
1 polymer ?
#
loop_
_entity_poly.entity_id
_entity_poly.type
_entity_poly.pdbx_seq_one_letter_code
_entity_poly.pdbx_strand_id
1 'polypeptide(L)'
;MQDLSGSFVALVTPMFENGDIDYVSLKNLIDWHFHSGTDGIVSVGTTGESATINFNDHHDVLKETLNIINGRMIAVAGTGANSTEEAKDLSLEAERIGYKYSLSVTPYYNKPTQKGLIEHYEYITGKSEISQILYNVPSRTACDMEPSTVGKLSENPKIIGIKEA
;
A
#
# COMPACT_ATOMS: atom_id res chain seq x y z
N MET A 1 8.74 5.23 -16.55
CA MET A 1 8.38 4.93 -15.15
C MET A 1 9.22 5.86 -14.30
N GLN A 2 8.65 6.51 -13.28
CA GLN A 2 9.44 7.34 -12.35
C GLN A 2 10.33 6.41 -11.53
N ASP A 3 11.59 6.79 -11.30
CA ASP A 3 12.50 6.00 -10.47
C ASP A 3 12.00 5.97 -9.02
N LEU A 4 11.81 4.77 -8.46
CA LEU A 4 11.42 4.54 -7.06
C LEU A 4 12.68 4.42 -6.18
N SER A 5 13.55 5.41 -6.25
CA SER A 5 14.75 5.49 -5.42
C SER A 5 14.58 6.53 -4.31
N GLY A 6 15.29 6.34 -3.21
CA GLY A 6 15.30 7.29 -2.09
C GLY A 6 14.66 6.76 -0.81
N SER A 7 14.32 7.69 0.07
CA SER A 7 13.72 7.42 1.39
C SER A 7 12.20 7.45 1.32
N PHE A 8 11.57 6.32 1.62
CA PHE A 8 10.11 6.19 1.67
C PHE A 8 9.66 5.94 3.10
N VAL A 9 8.68 6.71 3.56
CA VAL A 9 8.09 6.52 4.89
C VAL A 9 6.75 5.78 4.79
N ALA A 10 6.58 4.73 5.60
CA ALA A 10 5.27 4.19 5.89
C ALA A 10 4.61 5.13 6.92
N LEU A 11 3.71 5.99 6.47
CA LEU A 11 3.15 7.07 7.27
C LEU A 11 2.11 6.53 8.27
N VAL A 12 2.10 7.08 9.48
CA VAL A 12 1.00 6.87 10.42
C VAL A 12 -0.25 7.62 9.92
N THR A 13 -1.42 7.17 10.32
CA THR A 13 -2.68 7.88 10.11
C THR A 13 -3.05 8.59 11.40
N PRO A 14 -2.87 9.91 11.52
CA PRO A 14 -3.24 10.64 12.73
C PRO A 14 -4.73 10.56 13.00
N MET A 15 -5.09 10.35 14.26
CA MET A 15 -6.48 10.22 14.71
C MET A 15 -6.69 11.00 15.99
N PHE A 16 -7.91 11.47 16.20
CA PHE A 16 -8.38 12.01 17.48
C PHE A 16 -8.63 10.86 18.48
N GLU A 17 -8.80 11.20 19.76
CA GLU A 17 -9.08 10.23 20.81
C GLU A 17 -10.35 9.39 20.58
N ASN A 18 -11.31 9.93 19.83
CA ASN A 18 -12.55 9.24 19.44
C ASN A 18 -12.40 8.31 18.23
N GLY A 19 -11.20 8.27 17.61
CA GLY A 19 -10.89 7.45 16.43
C GLY A 19 -11.14 8.11 15.08
N ASP A 20 -11.68 9.32 15.03
CA ASP A 20 -11.83 10.07 13.77
C ASP A 20 -10.47 10.49 13.22
N ILE A 21 -10.35 10.54 11.89
CA ILE A 21 -9.10 10.92 11.21
C ILE A 21 -8.81 12.42 11.41
N ASP A 22 -7.59 12.72 11.88
CA ASP A 22 -7.10 14.10 12.00
C ASP A 22 -6.36 14.52 10.73
N TYR A 23 -7.12 15.05 9.78
CA TYR A 23 -6.57 15.53 8.49
C TYR A 23 -5.64 16.74 8.64
N VAL A 24 -5.77 17.52 9.70
CA VAL A 24 -4.88 18.68 9.96
C VAL A 24 -3.50 18.17 10.34
N SER A 25 -3.43 17.22 11.26
CA SER A 25 -2.17 16.58 11.64
C SER A 25 -1.57 15.76 10.50
N LEU A 26 -2.39 15.08 9.69
CA LEU A 26 -1.95 14.38 8.49
C LEU A 26 -1.24 15.34 7.52
N LYS A 27 -1.85 16.49 7.24
CA LYS A 27 -1.26 17.53 6.37
C LYS A 27 0.07 18.02 6.93
N ASN A 28 0.11 18.37 8.22
CA ASN A 28 1.33 18.88 8.85
C ASN A 28 2.47 17.85 8.80
N LEU A 29 2.14 16.57 8.99
CA LEU A 29 3.10 15.47 8.94
C LEU A 29 3.66 15.27 7.52
N ILE A 30 2.81 15.30 6.50
CA ILE A 30 3.23 15.20 5.09
C ILE A 30 4.12 16.39 4.71
N ASP A 31 3.74 17.60 5.09
CA ASP A 31 4.55 18.79 4.83
C ASP A 31 5.90 18.73 5.56
N TRP A 32 5.94 18.23 6.79
CA TRP A 32 7.18 18.01 7.53
C TRP A 32 8.10 17.02 6.80
N HIS A 33 7.56 15.89 6.33
CA HIS A 33 8.32 14.90 5.55
C HIS A 33 8.89 15.50 4.26
N PHE A 34 8.09 16.27 3.53
CA PHE A 34 8.55 16.97 2.34
C PHE A 34 9.75 17.88 2.63
N HIS A 35 9.65 18.73 3.66
CA HIS A 35 10.73 19.63 4.03
C HIS A 35 11.96 18.93 4.63
N SER A 36 11.79 17.71 5.14
CA SER A 36 12.86 16.87 5.66
C SER A 36 13.58 16.05 4.59
N GLY A 37 13.19 16.17 3.32
CA GLY A 37 13.82 15.48 2.20
C GLY A 37 13.38 14.02 2.01
N THR A 38 12.19 13.66 2.49
CA THR A 38 11.59 12.35 2.20
C THR A 38 11.16 12.31 0.72
N ASP A 39 11.53 11.24 0.01
CA ASP A 39 11.26 11.09 -1.43
C ASP A 39 9.86 10.53 -1.72
N GLY A 40 9.31 9.72 -0.82
CA GLY A 40 8.00 9.13 -1.01
C GLY A 40 7.26 8.77 0.27
N ILE A 41 5.94 8.67 0.16
CA ILE A 41 5.04 8.33 1.27
C ILE A 41 4.22 7.10 0.88
N VAL A 42 4.20 6.10 1.76
CA VAL A 42 3.25 4.99 1.72
C VAL A 42 2.10 5.33 2.67
N SER A 43 0.94 5.63 2.11
CA SER A 43 -0.28 5.95 2.84
C SER A 43 -1.11 4.71 3.11
N VAL A 44 -1.68 4.62 4.30
CA VAL A 44 -2.56 3.53 4.75
C VAL A 44 -1.94 2.13 4.54
N GLY A 45 -0.63 2.02 4.81
CA GLY A 45 0.01 0.72 4.98
C GLY A 45 -0.22 0.18 6.40
N THR A 46 0.50 -0.86 6.80
CA THR A 46 0.40 -1.45 8.16
C THR A 46 0.65 -0.42 9.25
N THR A 47 1.65 0.46 9.08
CA THR A 47 1.93 1.55 10.03
C THR A 47 0.79 2.57 10.08
N GLY A 48 0.10 2.78 8.98
CA GLY A 48 -1.09 3.64 8.88
C GLY A 48 -2.38 2.94 9.30
N GLU A 49 -2.29 1.79 9.96
CA GLU A 49 -3.40 1.06 10.59
C GLU A 49 -4.47 0.56 9.61
N SER A 50 -4.06 0.22 8.37
CA SER A 50 -4.95 -0.23 7.29
C SER A 50 -5.94 -1.34 7.69
N ALA A 51 -5.54 -2.26 8.55
CA ALA A 51 -6.37 -3.39 8.97
C ALA A 51 -7.52 -3.01 9.91
N THR A 52 -7.52 -1.81 10.50
CA THR A 52 -8.49 -1.35 11.50
C THR A 52 -9.26 -0.10 11.05
N ILE A 53 -8.85 0.54 9.98
CA ILE A 53 -9.56 1.65 9.34
C ILE A 53 -10.67 1.08 8.45
N ASN A 54 -11.89 1.63 8.52
CA ASN A 54 -12.98 1.22 7.64
C ASN A 54 -12.73 1.64 6.20
N PHE A 55 -13.45 1.04 5.25
CA PHE A 55 -13.22 1.23 3.82
C PHE A 55 -13.36 2.69 3.36
N ASN A 56 -14.31 3.43 3.91
CA ASN A 56 -14.53 4.83 3.53
C ASN A 56 -13.40 5.73 4.02
N ASP A 57 -12.97 5.56 5.27
CA ASP A 57 -11.85 6.31 5.82
C ASP A 57 -10.54 5.95 5.10
N HIS A 58 -10.34 4.69 4.74
CA HIS A 58 -9.20 4.25 3.93
C HIS A 58 -9.14 5.01 2.60
N HIS A 59 -10.25 5.05 1.87
CA HIS A 59 -10.41 5.81 0.64
C HIS A 59 -10.10 7.29 0.84
N ASP A 60 -10.73 7.92 1.85
CA ASP A 60 -10.61 9.35 2.08
C ASP A 60 -9.18 9.75 2.49
N VAL A 61 -8.50 8.94 3.30
CA VAL A 61 -7.08 9.16 3.66
C VAL A 61 -6.18 9.04 2.43
N LEU A 62 -6.39 8.04 1.57
CA LEU A 62 -5.63 7.94 0.32
C LEU A 62 -5.82 9.18 -0.55
N LYS A 63 -7.06 9.59 -0.77
CA LYS A 63 -7.41 10.76 -1.58
C LYS A 63 -6.78 12.04 -1.02
N GLU A 64 -6.94 12.29 0.27
CA GLU A 64 -6.41 13.49 0.91
C GLU A 64 -4.87 13.49 0.93
N THR A 65 -4.24 12.34 1.20
CA THR A 65 -2.78 12.22 1.12
C THR A 65 -2.26 12.60 -0.27
N LEU A 66 -2.88 12.10 -1.33
CA LEU A 66 -2.46 12.42 -2.70
C LEU A 66 -2.64 13.91 -3.02
N ASN A 67 -3.76 14.51 -2.58
CA ASN A 67 -4.04 15.93 -2.72
C ASN A 67 -2.98 16.80 -2.02
N ILE A 68 -2.61 16.43 -0.77
CA ILE A 68 -1.61 17.17 0.01
C ILE A 68 -0.22 17.02 -0.62
N ILE A 69 0.14 15.81 -1.04
CA ILE A 69 1.43 15.58 -1.73
C ILE A 69 1.54 16.42 -2.99
N ASN A 70 0.48 16.52 -3.78
CA ASN A 70 0.38 17.36 -4.97
C ASN A 70 1.63 17.28 -5.88
N GLY A 71 2.11 16.07 -6.13
CA GLY A 71 3.28 15.80 -6.99
C GLY A 71 4.66 16.15 -6.40
N ARG A 72 4.73 16.63 -5.16
CA ARG A 72 6.00 17.00 -4.49
C ARG A 72 6.84 15.78 -4.08
N MET A 73 6.19 14.65 -3.85
CA MET A 73 6.80 13.38 -3.45
C MET A 73 6.13 12.23 -4.19
N ILE A 74 6.74 11.05 -4.17
CA ILE A 74 6.12 9.84 -4.70
C ILE A 74 5.05 9.36 -3.71
N ALA A 75 3.84 9.10 -4.21
CA ALA A 75 2.76 8.54 -3.41
C ALA A 75 2.56 7.05 -3.73
N VAL A 76 2.53 6.23 -2.70
CA VAL A 76 2.26 4.79 -2.76
C VAL A 76 1.03 4.49 -1.89
N ALA A 77 0.02 3.85 -2.46
CA ALA A 77 -1.18 3.46 -1.73
C ALA A 77 -1.00 2.11 -1.05
N GLY A 78 -1.33 1.99 0.22
CA GLY A 78 -1.50 0.69 0.87
C GLY A 78 -2.83 0.08 0.42
N THR A 79 -2.80 -1.02 -0.33
CA THR A 79 -4.01 -1.64 -0.90
C THR A 79 -4.14 -3.13 -0.57
N GLY A 80 -3.20 -3.67 0.22
CA GLY A 80 -3.23 -5.07 0.61
C GLY A 80 -4.32 -5.37 1.63
N ALA A 81 -5.01 -6.49 1.44
CA ALA A 81 -5.97 -7.06 2.38
C ALA A 81 -5.86 -8.59 2.38
N ASN A 82 -6.42 -9.26 3.38
CA ASN A 82 -6.47 -10.73 3.40
C ASN A 82 -7.58 -11.31 2.51
N SER A 83 -8.54 -10.49 2.12
CA SER A 83 -9.52 -10.80 1.07
C SER A 83 -8.98 -10.34 -0.28
N THR A 84 -8.92 -11.25 -1.26
CA THR A 84 -8.48 -10.93 -2.62
C THR A 84 -9.39 -9.91 -3.30
N GLU A 85 -10.72 -10.01 -3.08
CA GLU A 85 -11.69 -9.05 -3.61
C GLU A 85 -11.48 -7.66 -3.01
N GLU A 86 -11.28 -7.56 -1.70
CA GLU A 86 -11.02 -6.29 -1.02
C GLU A 86 -9.72 -5.65 -1.51
N ALA A 87 -8.63 -6.42 -1.62
CA ALA A 87 -7.35 -5.94 -2.14
C ALA A 87 -7.46 -5.46 -3.60
N LYS A 88 -8.26 -6.15 -4.43
CA LYS A 88 -8.60 -5.72 -5.79
C LYS A 88 -9.38 -4.40 -5.76
N ASP A 89 -10.41 -4.29 -4.93
CA ASP A 89 -11.26 -3.09 -4.86
C ASP A 89 -10.47 -1.88 -4.36
N LEU A 90 -9.61 -2.05 -3.35
CA LEU A 90 -8.68 -1.01 -2.88
C LEU A 90 -7.68 -0.60 -3.97
N SER A 91 -7.17 -1.55 -4.76
CA SER A 91 -6.24 -1.25 -5.86
C SER A 91 -6.91 -0.46 -6.98
N LEU A 92 -8.13 -0.84 -7.37
CA LEU A 92 -8.94 -0.11 -8.35
C LEU A 92 -9.29 1.31 -7.88
N GLU A 93 -9.61 1.45 -6.60
CA GLU A 93 -9.93 2.74 -6.02
C GLU A 93 -8.70 3.65 -5.95
N ALA A 94 -7.54 3.12 -5.54
CA ALA A 94 -6.28 3.86 -5.56
C ALA A 94 -5.92 4.32 -6.98
N GLU A 95 -6.10 3.45 -7.98
CA GLU A 95 -5.91 3.79 -9.39
C GLU A 95 -6.86 4.91 -9.83
N ARG A 96 -8.15 4.84 -9.47
CA ARG A 96 -9.17 5.85 -9.78
C ARG A 96 -8.86 7.21 -9.16
N ILE A 97 -8.31 7.24 -7.94
CA ILE A 97 -7.85 8.46 -7.27
C ILE A 97 -6.64 9.08 -7.99
N GLY A 98 -5.82 8.26 -8.65
CA GLY A 98 -4.65 8.72 -9.40
C GLY A 98 -3.30 8.22 -8.88
N TYR A 99 -3.27 7.26 -7.94
CA TYR A 99 -2.05 6.59 -7.55
C TYR A 99 -1.49 5.77 -8.71
N LYS A 100 -0.17 5.78 -8.84
CA LYS A 100 0.57 4.96 -9.82
C LYS A 100 1.16 3.70 -9.20
N TYR A 101 1.32 3.70 -7.88
CA TYR A 101 1.99 2.65 -7.13
C TYR A 101 1.16 2.22 -5.93
N SER A 102 1.14 0.91 -5.69
CA SER A 102 0.53 0.32 -4.50
C SER A 102 1.51 -0.57 -3.74
N LEU A 103 1.36 -0.63 -2.43
CA LEU A 103 2.01 -1.59 -1.55
C LEU A 103 0.96 -2.58 -1.07
N SER A 104 1.09 -3.85 -1.47
CA SER A 104 0.12 -4.89 -1.18
C SER A 104 0.74 -5.96 -0.28
N VAL A 105 0.31 -5.98 0.99
CA VAL A 105 0.75 -6.97 1.98
C VAL A 105 0.21 -8.36 1.62
N THR A 106 0.99 -9.41 1.91
CA THR A 106 0.50 -10.79 1.81
C THR A 106 -0.75 -10.97 2.67
N PRO A 107 -1.74 -11.79 2.21
CA PRO A 107 -2.92 -12.06 3.02
C PRO A 107 -2.55 -12.56 4.41
N TYR A 108 -2.99 -11.82 5.43
CA TYR A 108 -2.74 -12.10 6.85
C TYR A 108 -3.88 -12.92 7.45
N TYR A 109 -3.62 -13.68 8.50
CA TYR A 109 -4.58 -14.49 9.24
C TYR A 109 -4.97 -15.80 8.53
N ASN A 110 -5.42 -15.75 7.26
CA ASN A 110 -5.93 -16.90 6.49
C ASN A 110 -4.84 -17.80 5.89
N LYS A 111 -3.57 -17.41 5.97
CA LYS A 111 -2.38 -18.24 5.64
C LYS A 111 -2.49 -18.95 4.28
N PRO A 112 -2.52 -18.23 3.16
CA PRO A 112 -2.57 -18.86 1.85
C PRO A 112 -1.33 -19.71 1.57
N THR A 113 -1.49 -20.70 0.68
CA THR A 113 -0.34 -21.44 0.12
C THR A 113 0.44 -20.57 -0.85
N GLN A 114 1.65 -20.98 -1.26
CA GLN A 114 2.43 -20.25 -2.29
C GLN A 114 1.65 -20.11 -3.60
N LYS A 115 0.94 -21.16 -4.01
CA LYS A 115 0.03 -21.09 -5.16
C LYS A 115 -1.08 -20.07 -4.94
N GLY A 116 -1.69 -20.04 -3.76
CA GLY A 116 -2.72 -19.06 -3.41
C GLY A 116 -2.18 -17.62 -3.41
N LEU A 117 -0.91 -17.39 -3.01
CA LEU A 117 -0.26 -16.08 -3.13
C LEU A 117 -0.12 -15.65 -4.59
N ILE A 118 0.33 -16.57 -5.46
CA ILE A 118 0.44 -16.29 -6.90
C ILE A 118 -0.93 -15.90 -7.46
N GLU A 119 -1.95 -16.72 -7.24
CA GLU A 119 -3.32 -16.48 -7.72
C GLU A 119 -3.91 -15.16 -7.19
N HIS A 120 -3.62 -14.82 -5.92
CA HIS A 120 -4.05 -13.56 -5.30
C HIS A 120 -3.50 -12.34 -6.04
N TYR A 121 -2.19 -12.27 -6.24
CA TYR A 121 -1.56 -11.13 -6.90
C TYR A 121 -1.83 -11.08 -8.40
N GLU A 122 -1.87 -12.23 -9.09
CA GLU A 122 -2.25 -12.28 -10.51
C GLU A 122 -3.68 -11.83 -10.73
N TYR A 123 -4.61 -12.17 -9.82
CA TYR A 123 -6.00 -11.70 -9.90
C TYR A 123 -6.09 -10.19 -9.76
N ILE A 124 -5.40 -9.59 -8.79
CA ILE A 124 -5.42 -8.14 -8.57
C ILE A 124 -4.81 -7.41 -9.78
N THR A 125 -3.61 -7.83 -10.23
CA THR A 125 -2.93 -7.22 -11.38
C THR A 125 -3.66 -7.46 -12.70
N GLY A 126 -4.46 -8.48 -12.80
CA GLY A 126 -5.35 -8.75 -13.94
C GLY A 126 -6.55 -7.80 -14.03
N LYS A 127 -6.86 -7.04 -12.96
CA LYS A 127 -8.01 -6.14 -12.89
C LYS A 127 -7.64 -4.67 -12.80
N SER A 128 -6.46 -4.34 -12.25
CA SER A 128 -5.97 -2.97 -12.07
C SER A 128 -4.69 -2.75 -12.88
N GLU A 129 -4.48 -1.52 -13.33
CA GLU A 129 -3.26 -1.10 -14.03
C GLU A 129 -2.23 -0.47 -13.06
N ILE A 130 -2.56 -0.34 -11.77
CA ILE A 130 -1.63 0.20 -10.76
C ILE A 130 -0.40 -0.72 -10.61
N SER A 131 0.79 -0.15 -10.60
CA SER A 131 2.02 -0.91 -10.38
C SER A 131 2.11 -1.36 -8.91
N GLN A 132 2.31 -2.66 -8.68
CA GLN A 132 2.29 -3.23 -7.34
C GLN A 132 3.70 -3.52 -6.81
N ILE A 133 3.89 -3.18 -5.54
CA ILE A 133 5.01 -3.60 -4.71
C ILE A 133 4.46 -4.67 -3.75
N LEU A 134 4.98 -5.88 -3.85
CA LEU A 134 4.66 -6.96 -2.92
C LEU A 134 5.16 -6.58 -1.51
N TYR A 135 4.44 -6.96 -0.47
CA TYR A 135 4.91 -6.75 0.90
C TYR A 135 4.85 -8.05 1.70
N ASN A 136 6.03 -8.59 1.97
CA ASN A 136 6.24 -9.78 2.80
C ASN A 136 6.63 -9.37 4.22
N VAL A 137 5.86 -9.80 5.21
CA VAL A 137 6.09 -9.51 6.63
C VAL A 137 5.59 -10.67 7.51
N PRO A 138 6.30 -11.81 7.51
CA PRO A 138 5.83 -13.04 8.14
C PRO A 138 5.50 -12.89 9.62
N SER A 139 6.21 -12.00 10.33
CA SER A 139 5.98 -11.72 11.75
C SER A 139 4.57 -11.15 12.06
N ARG A 140 3.92 -10.52 11.08
CA ARG A 140 2.58 -9.95 11.21
C ARG A 140 1.51 -10.77 10.52
N THR A 141 1.84 -11.39 9.40
CA THR A 141 0.87 -12.10 8.55
C THR A 141 0.76 -13.58 8.87
N ALA A 142 1.77 -14.16 9.52
CA ALA A 142 1.96 -15.61 9.68
C ALA A 142 1.97 -16.34 8.31
N CYS A 143 2.34 -15.63 7.24
CA CYS A 143 2.47 -16.11 5.87
C CYS A 143 3.79 -15.60 5.33
N ASP A 144 4.62 -16.49 4.81
CA ASP A 144 5.91 -16.16 4.22
C ASP A 144 5.88 -16.44 2.72
N MET A 145 6.29 -15.43 1.93
CA MET A 145 6.40 -15.57 0.49
C MET A 145 7.78 -16.11 0.13
N GLU A 146 7.83 -17.32 -0.38
CA GLU A 146 9.08 -17.96 -0.78
C GLU A 146 9.76 -17.23 -1.96
N PRO A 147 11.11 -17.25 -2.05
CA PRO A 147 11.83 -16.62 -3.17
C PRO A 147 11.36 -17.12 -4.55
N SER A 148 10.98 -18.39 -4.66
CA SER A 148 10.42 -18.98 -5.90
C SER A 148 9.09 -18.34 -6.30
N THR A 149 8.25 -18.00 -5.32
CA THR A 149 6.97 -17.29 -5.52
C THR A 149 7.21 -15.86 -5.96
N VAL A 150 8.16 -15.17 -5.32
CA VAL A 150 8.58 -13.81 -5.75
C VAL A 150 9.11 -13.84 -7.18
N GLY A 151 9.99 -14.83 -7.50
CA GLY A 151 10.52 -15.01 -8.84
C GLY A 151 9.41 -15.22 -9.89
N LYS A 152 8.39 -16.04 -9.56
CA LYS A 152 7.25 -16.25 -10.46
C LYS A 152 6.42 -14.98 -10.64
N LEU A 153 6.12 -14.27 -9.58
CA LEU A 153 5.35 -13.02 -9.62
C LEU A 153 6.09 -11.91 -10.35
N SER A 154 7.42 -11.87 -10.30
CA SER A 154 8.25 -10.87 -10.99
C SER A 154 8.19 -10.96 -12.53
N GLU A 155 7.68 -12.07 -13.09
CA GLU A 155 7.40 -12.19 -14.52
C GLU A 155 6.26 -11.27 -14.97
N ASN A 156 5.41 -10.82 -14.04
CA ASN A 156 4.32 -9.89 -14.31
C ASN A 156 4.84 -8.44 -14.32
N PRO A 157 4.76 -7.70 -15.45
CA PRO A 157 5.32 -6.36 -15.57
C PRO A 157 4.66 -5.31 -14.67
N LYS A 158 3.49 -5.60 -14.08
CA LYS A 158 2.83 -4.73 -13.10
C LYS A 158 3.35 -4.95 -11.68
N ILE A 159 4.09 -6.02 -11.42
CA ILE A 159 4.77 -6.28 -10.14
C ILE A 159 6.19 -5.75 -10.24
N ILE A 160 6.44 -4.60 -9.61
CA ILE A 160 7.65 -3.81 -9.83
C ILE A 160 8.68 -3.93 -8.72
N GLY A 161 8.34 -4.62 -7.64
CA GLY A 161 9.25 -4.79 -6.50
C GLY A 161 8.63 -5.56 -5.35
N ILE A 162 9.45 -5.75 -4.32
CA ILE A 162 9.06 -6.34 -3.05
C ILE A 162 9.63 -5.52 -1.90
N LYS A 163 8.81 -5.29 -0.87
CA LYS A 163 9.24 -4.87 0.45
C LYS A 163 9.32 -6.09 1.33
N GLU A 164 10.51 -6.36 1.86
CA GLU A 164 10.80 -7.44 2.79
C GLU A 164 11.00 -6.89 4.20
N ALA A 165 10.33 -7.47 5.24
CA ALA A 165 10.38 -6.96 6.63
C ALA A 165 10.22 -8.07 7.70
#